data_95555bb1e67f1242e38c3be719089129
#
_entry.id   95555bb1e67f1242e38c3be719089129
#
_cell.length_a   1.000
_cell.length_b   1.000
_cell.length_c   1.000
_cell.angle_alpha   90.00
_cell.angle_beta   90.00
_cell.angle_gamma   90.00
#
_symmetry.space_group_name_H-M   'P 1'
#
loop_
_entity.id
_entity.type
_entity.pdbx_description
1 polymer ?
#
loop_
_entity_poly.entity_id
_entity_poly.type
_entity_poly.pdbx_seq_one_letter_code
_entity_poly.pdbx_strand_id
1 'polypeptide(L)'
;MGKIKLYELVNQYHIGTELTCAEAMFKACNEYYGLNLSEETRRMFSVMGLGMQTEQSCCGAFTVAVGIIGLMTAKDGETDVDNMEGYQMLCALTDYVLTSFGTLHCVELQGLEVQGYENPCHYIVEGIAKKLEEILSGGHGYSQMLVN
;
A
#
# COMPACT_ATOMS: atom_id res chain seq x y z
N MET A 1 -22.46 -14.39 -4.64
CA MET A 1 -21.42 -14.26 -3.64
C MET A 1 -20.36 -13.28 -4.10
N GLY A 2 -20.09 -12.30 -3.27
CA GLY A 2 -19.11 -11.28 -3.58
C GLY A 2 -17.69 -11.82 -3.52
N LYS A 3 -16.86 -11.31 -4.42
CA LYS A 3 -15.44 -11.56 -4.39
C LYS A 3 -14.85 -10.87 -3.16
N ILE A 4 -13.88 -11.51 -2.49
CA ILE A 4 -13.19 -10.87 -1.38
C ILE A 4 -12.49 -9.60 -1.90
N LYS A 5 -12.52 -8.54 -1.13
CA LYS A 5 -11.85 -7.30 -1.49
C LYS A 5 -10.41 -7.32 -0.99
N LEU A 6 -9.56 -6.53 -1.63
CA LEU A 6 -8.15 -6.46 -1.23
C LEU A 6 -8.00 -6.11 0.25
N TYR A 7 -8.74 -5.10 0.72
CA TYR A 7 -8.62 -4.68 2.13
C TYR A 7 -9.04 -5.78 3.11
N GLU A 8 -10.01 -6.61 2.73
CA GLU A 8 -10.44 -7.72 3.58
C GLU A 8 -9.32 -8.75 3.71
N LEU A 9 -8.64 -9.02 2.61
CA LEU A 9 -7.52 -9.94 2.59
C LEU A 9 -6.34 -9.38 3.39
N VAL A 10 -6.06 -8.09 3.23
CA VAL A 10 -5.02 -7.42 4.03
C VAL A 10 -5.34 -7.55 5.52
N ASN A 11 -6.59 -7.32 5.91
CA ASN A 11 -6.99 -7.45 7.30
C ASN A 11 -6.81 -8.87 7.83
N GLN A 12 -7.09 -9.88 7.01
CA GLN A 12 -6.88 -11.27 7.41
C GLN A 12 -5.39 -11.56 7.71
N TYR A 13 -4.49 -10.95 6.97
CA TYR A 13 -3.05 -11.14 7.19
C TYR A 13 -2.48 -10.21 8.25
N HIS A 14 -3.13 -9.10 8.55
CA HIS A 14 -2.58 -8.08 9.44
C HIS A 14 -3.15 -8.16 10.86
N ILE A 15 -4.46 -8.28 11.00
CA ILE A 15 -5.12 -8.20 12.29
C ILE A 15 -5.02 -9.55 13.01
N GLY A 16 -4.48 -9.52 14.24
CA GLY A 16 -4.34 -10.73 15.05
C GLY A 16 -3.21 -11.65 14.63
N THR A 17 -2.28 -11.16 13.82
CA THR A 17 -1.11 -11.94 13.38
C THR A 17 0.18 -11.24 13.79
N GLU A 18 1.31 -11.91 13.57
CA GLU A 18 2.63 -11.33 13.83
C GLU A 18 3.20 -10.63 12.60
N LEU A 19 2.47 -10.63 11.48
CA LEU A 19 2.97 -9.97 10.26
C LEU A 19 2.92 -8.47 10.42
N THR A 20 3.96 -7.80 9.93
CA THR A 20 3.97 -6.34 9.87
C THR A 20 3.00 -5.87 8.80
N CYS A 21 2.70 -4.56 8.82
CA CYS A 21 1.85 -3.96 7.79
C CYS A 21 2.42 -4.17 6.37
N ALA A 22 3.73 -4.12 6.23
CA ALA A 22 4.39 -4.36 4.94
C ALA A 22 4.21 -5.80 4.48
N GLU A 23 4.44 -6.76 5.37
CA GLU A 23 4.29 -8.17 5.03
C GLU A 23 2.84 -8.53 4.71
N ALA A 24 1.90 -7.99 5.48
CA ALA A 24 0.48 -8.21 5.25
C ALA A 24 0.03 -7.66 3.90
N MET A 25 0.45 -6.43 3.58
CA MET A 25 0.12 -5.82 2.30
C MET A 25 0.71 -6.63 1.14
N PHE A 26 1.97 -7.06 1.28
CA PHE A 26 2.62 -7.86 0.26
C PHE A 26 1.88 -9.18 0.00
N LYS A 27 1.58 -9.93 1.08
CA LYS A 27 0.91 -11.22 0.93
C LYS A 27 -0.48 -11.06 0.31
N ALA A 28 -1.20 -10.07 0.76
CA ALA A 28 -2.54 -9.81 0.24
C ALA A 28 -2.51 -9.44 -1.25
N CYS A 29 -1.61 -8.54 -1.64
CA CYS A 29 -1.51 -8.14 -3.05
C CYS A 29 -1.05 -9.29 -3.94
N ASN A 30 -0.08 -10.07 -3.46
CA ASN A 30 0.43 -11.22 -4.21
C ASN A 30 -0.70 -12.21 -4.50
N GLU A 31 -1.52 -12.49 -3.50
CA GLU A 31 -2.65 -13.41 -3.64
C GLU A 31 -3.78 -12.79 -4.46
N TYR A 32 -4.18 -11.57 -4.13
CA TYR A 32 -5.33 -10.90 -4.75
C TYR A 32 -5.15 -10.71 -6.25
N TYR A 33 -3.97 -10.28 -6.66
CA TYR A 33 -3.67 -10.03 -8.07
C TYR A 33 -3.04 -11.23 -8.79
N GLY A 34 -2.83 -12.35 -8.08
CA GLY A 34 -2.23 -13.53 -8.68
C GLY A 34 -0.85 -13.30 -9.25
N LEU A 35 -0.02 -12.54 -8.56
CA LEU A 35 1.28 -12.10 -9.06
C LEU A 35 2.34 -13.20 -9.07
N ASN A 36 2.17 -14.22 -8.24
CA ASN A 36 3.10 -15.33 -8.14
C ASN A 36 4.54 -14.88 -7.85
N LEU A 37 4.69 -13.92 -6.95
CA LEU A 37 5.99 -13.39 -6.57
C LEU A 37 6.75 -14.41 -5.72
N SER A 38 8.07 -14.42 -5.86
CA SER A 38 8.93 -15.40 -5.20
C SER A 38 9.10 -15.13 -3.70
N GLU A 39 9.56 -16.15 -2.99
CA GLU A 39 9.92 -16.02 -1.58
C GLU A 39 11.08 -15.03 -1.41
N GLU A 40 11.98 -14.95 -2.38
CA GLU A 40 13.06 -13.96 -2.36
C GLU A 40 12.51 -12.55 -2.39
N THR A 41 11.48 -12.32 -3.21
CA THR A 41 10.81 -11.00 -3.27
C THR A 41 10.16 -10.68 -1.93
N ARG A 42 9.47 -11.66 -1.33
CA ARG A 42 8.87 -11.47 0.01
C ARG A 42 9.92 -11.05 1.03
N ARG A 43 11.08 -11.70 1.00
CA ARG A 43 12.15 -11.39 1.94
C ARG A 43 12.68 -9.96 1.79
N MET A 44 12.62 -9.39 0.59
CA MET A 44 13.04 -8.00 0.37
C MET A 44 12.19 -7.02 1.18
N PHE A 45 10.94 -7.37 1.44
CA PHE A 45 10.02 -6.49 2.17
C PHE A 45 9.99 -6.76 3.67
N SER A 46 10.74 -7.75 4.15
CA SER A 46 10.65 -8.20 5.55
C SER A 46 11.07 -7.14 6.58
N VAL A 47 11.92 -6.21 6.18
CA VAL A 47 12.40 -5.13 7.06
C VAL A 47 11.81 -3.77 6.71
N MET A 48 10.79 -3.74 5.85
CA MET A 48 10.14 -2.48 5.46
C MET A 48 8.95 -2.12 6.34
N GLY A 49 8.48 -3.05 7.16
CA GLY A 49 7.42 -2.77 8.11
C GLY A 49 7.92 -1.86 9.22
N LEU A 50 6.99 -1.30 9.98
CA LEU A 50 7.29 -0.43 11.11
C LEU A 50 8.22 0.73 10.71
N GLY A 51 7.92 1.36 9.55
CA GLY A 51 8.70 2.49 9.07
C GLY A 51 10.18 2.17 8.91
N MET A 52 10.47 1.10 8.17
CA MET A 52 11.83 0.57 7.98
C MET A 52 12.43 0.09 9.30
N GLN A 53 11.60 -0.54 10.15
CA GLN A 53 11.96 -1.09 11.46
C GLN A 53 12.47 -0.06 12.48
N THR A 54 12.46 1.21 12.12
CA THR A 54 12.96 2.29 12.99
C THR A 54 11.87 3.29 13.36
N GLU A 55 10.69 3.14 12.79
CA GLU A 55 9.57 4.08 12.92
C GLU A 55 9.88 5.47 12.33
N GLN A 56 11.05 5.65 11.76
CA GLN A 56 11.55 6.95 11.27
C GLN A 56 11.30 7.18 9.79
N SER A 57 10.58 6.26 9.12
CA SER A 57 10.36 6.36 7.68
C SER A 57 8.88 6.15 7.35
N CYS A 58 8.57 6.03 6.07
CA CYS A 58 7.20 5.86 5.60
C CYS A 58 6.55 4.60 6.12
N CYS A 59 5.24 4.64 6.26
CA CYS A 59 4.41 3.49 6.58
C CYS A 59 4.77 2.31 5.67
N GLY A 60 5.00 1.13 6.27
CA GLY A 60 5.38 -0.06 5.50
C GLY A 60 4.34 -0.50 4.48
N ALA A 61 3.06 -0.37 4.82
CA ALA A 61 1.99 -0.69 3.88
C ALA A 61 2.01 0.23 2.67
N PHE A 62 2.28 1.52 2.88
CA PHE A 62 2.42 2.47 1.79
C PHE A 62 3.62 2.10 0.91
N THR A 63 4.76 1.81 1.52
CA THR A 63 5.98 1.44 0.80
C THR A 63 5.74 0.24 -0.11
N VAL A 64 5.10 -0.81 0.41
CA VAL A 64 4.78 -2.00 -0.39
C VAL A 64 3.77 -1.68 -1.49
N ALA A 65 2.75 -0.88 -1.18
CA ALA A 65 1.76 -0.49 -2.19
C ALA A 65 2.42 0.23 -3.35
N VAL A 66 3.42 1.09 -3.09
CA VAL A 66 4.21 1.76 -4.12
C VAL A 66 4.95 0.74 -4.98
N GLY A 67 5.54 -0.28 -4.34
CA GLY A 67 6.20 -1.37 -5.05
C GLY A 67 5.24 -2.13 -5.97
N ILE A 68 4.03 -2.40 -5.50
CA ILE A 68 3.00 -3.08 -6.30
C ILE A 68 2.60 -2.22 -7.51
N ILE A 69 2.44 -0.92 -7.31
CA ILE A 69 2.16 0.00 -8.42
C ILE A 69 3.26 -0.10 -9.48
N GLY A 70 4.51 -0.04 -9.04
CA GLY A 70 5.65 -0.16 -9.95
C GLY A 70 5.64 -1.47 -10.72
N LEU A 71 5.41 -2.57 -10.01
CA LEU A 71 5.35 -3.90 -10.65
C LEU A 71 4.25 -3.99 -11.69
N MET A 72 3.09 -3.38 -11.42
CA MET A 72 1.93 -3.47 -12.29
C MET A 72 1.99 -2.53 -13.49
N THR A 73 2.85 -1.52 -13.47
CA THR A 73 2.89 -0.48 -14.50
C THR A 73 4.20 -0.43 -15.29
N ALA A 74 5.32 -0.77 -14.66
CA ALA A 74 6.62 -0.71 -15.34
C ALA A 74 6.71 -1.79 -16.41
N LYS A 75 7.36 -1.45 -17.51
CA LYS A 75 7.62 -2.39 -18.60
C LYS A 75 9.10 -2.81 -18.55
N ASP A 76 9.37 -3.99 -19.06
CA ASP A 76 10.74 -4.49 -19.12
C ASP A 76 11.64 -3.51 -19.86
N GLY A 77 12.76 -3.16 -19.26
CA GLY A 77 13.72 -2.24 -19.85
C GLY A 77 13.43 -0.76 -19.66
N GLU A 78 12.29 -0.42 -19.05
CA GLU A 78 11.99 0.99 -18.73
C GLU A 78 12.81 1.47 -17.54
N THR A 79 13.13 2.76 -17.56
CA THR A 79 13.69 3.43 -16.40
C THR A 79 12.56 4.06 -15.59
N ASP A 80 12.87 4.53 -14.39
CA ASP A 80 11.89 5.17 -13.50
C ASP A 80 11.19 6.35 -14.18
N VAL A 81 11.95 7.14 -14.96
CA VAL A 81 11.41 8.34 -15.61
C VAL A 81 10.44 8.02 -16.74
N ASP A 82 10.49 6.80 -17.25
CA ASP A 82 9.62 6.39 -18.34
C ASP A 82 8.25 5.88 -17.85
N ASN A 83 8.16 5.53 -16.57
CA ASN A 83 6.94 4.96 -16.01
C ASN A 83 5.98 6.04 -15.51
N MET A 84 5.44 6.80 -16.44
CA MET A 84 4.52 7.90 -16.12
C MET A 84 3.22 7.43 -15.50
N GLU A 85 2.70 6.28 -15.94
CA GLU A 85 1.49 5.73 -15.35
C GLU A 85 1.69 5.39 -13.88
N GLY A 86 2.80 4.74 -13.56
CA GLY A 86 3.14 4.42 -12.17
C GLY A 86 3.30 5.68 -11.32
N TYR A 87 3.96 6.70 -11.88
CA TYR A 87 4.12 7.97 -11.18
C TYR A 87 2.77 8.62 -10.87
N GLN A 88 1.85 8.58 -11.82
CA GLN A 88 0.50 9.12 -11.65
C GLN A 88 -0.26 8.41 -10.54
N MET A 89 -0.18 7.08 -10.54
CA MET A 89 -0.81 6.26 -9.51
C MET A 89 -0.21 6.53 -8.14
N LEU A 90 1.12 6.68 -8.08
CA LEU A 90 1.81 7.02 -6.84
C LEU A 90 1.35 8.36 -6.30
N CYS A 91 1.21 9.36 -7.16
CA CYS A 91 0.71 10.67 -6.75
C CYS A 91 -0.69 10.57 -6.15
N ALA A 92 -1.56 9.78 -6.77
CA ALA A 92 -2.93 9.58 -6.26
C ALA A 92 -2.93 8.90 -4.90
N LEU A 93 -2.10 7.88 -4.72
CA LEU A 93 -2.01 7.18 -3.43
C LEU A 93 -1.42 8.08 -2.35
N THR A 94 -0.36 8.81 -2.68
CA THR A 94 0.28 9.75 -1.76
C THR A 94 -0.71 10.82 -1.31
N ASP A 95 -1.43 11.40 -2.27
CA ASP A 95 -2.41 12.44 -1.99
C ASP A 95 -3.52 11.91 -1.07
N TYR A 96 -3.98 10.70 -1.32
CA TYR A 96 -4.98 10.07 -0.47
C TYR A 96 -4.49 9.96 0.98
N VAL A 97 -3.27 9.46 1.19
CA VAL A 97 -2.73 9.27 2.53
C VAL A 97 -2.54 10.60 3.24
N LEU A 98 -1.97 11.58 2.55
CA LEU A 98 -1.75 12.90 3.13
C LEU A 98 -3.06 13.62 3.45
N THR A 99 -4.05 13.51 2.58
CA THR A 99 -5.36 14.14 2.80
C THR A 99 -6.12 13.45 3.93
N SER A 100 -6.04 12.13 3.98
CA SER A 100 -6.81 11.34 4.96
C SER A 100 -6.17 11.32 6.34
N PHE A 101 -4.84 11.26 6.41
CA PHE A 101 -4.11 11.04 7.66
C PHE A 101 -3.11 12.13 8.01
N GLY A 102 -2.83 13.04 7.10
CA GLY A 102 -1.94 14.17 7.33
C GLY A 102 -0.45 13.89 7.23
N THR A 103 -0.05 12.64 7.11
CA THR A 103 1.36 12.27 7.12
C THR A 103 1.55 10.90 6.48
N LEU A 104 2.77 10.65 5.98
CA LEU A 104 3.20 9.33 5.53
C LEU A 104 4.08 8.65 6.57
N HIS A 105 4.45 9.37 7.61
CA HIS A 105 5.49 8.96 8.56
C HIS A 105 4.95 7.94 9.56
N CYS A 106 5.64 6.81 9.69
CA CYS A 106 5.19 5.70 10.54
C CYS A 106 4.88 6.12 11.98
N VAL A 107 5.82 6.82 12.62
CA VAL A 107 5.66 7.20 14.03
C VAL A 107 4.47 8.14 14.23
N GLU A 108 4.24 9.03 13.27
CA GLU A 108 3.12 9.97 13.35
C GLU A 108 1.79 9.25 13.10
N LEU A 109 1.76 8.32 12.15
CA LEU A 109 0.56 7.54 11.87
C LEU A 109 0.16 6.68 13.08
N GLN A 110 1.14 6.09 13.76
CA GLN A 110 0.89 5.30 14.96
C GLN A 110 0.29 6.11 16.11
N GLY A 111 0.53 7.42 16.10
CA GLY A 111 0.01 8.32 17.13
C GLY A 111 -1.41 8.83 16.86
N LEU A 112 -2.00 8.49 15.71
CA LEU A 112 -3.35 8.95 15.41
C LEU A 112 -4.39 8.21 16.25
N GLU A 113 -5.45 8.93 16.59
CA GLU A 113 -6.61 8.33 17.27
C GLU A 113 -7.71 8.13 16.25
N VAL A 114 -8.18 6.90 16.10
CA VAL A 114 -9.24 6.57 15.16
C VAL A 114 -10.37 5.89 15.92
N GLN A 115 -11.54 6.51 15.88
CA GLN A 115 -12.70 5.98 16.58
C GLN A 115 -13.06 4.58 16.06
N GLY A 116 -13.23 3.65 16.98
CA GLY A 116 -13.58 2.26 16.62
C GLY A 116 -12.38 1.35 16.40
N TYR A 117 -11.16 1.88 16.53
CA TYR A 117 -9.92 1.11 16.33
C TYR A 117 -8.99 1.32 17.50
N GLU A 118 -8.59 0.23 18.16
CA GLU A 118 -7.57 0.30 19.21
C GLU A 118 -6.20 0.60 18.61
N ASN A 119 -5.94 0.02 17.43
CA ASN A 119 -4.69 0.23 16.71
C ASN A 119 -5.00 1.03 15.44
N PRO A 120 -4.57 2.30 15.37
CA PRO A 120 -4.85 3.12 14.19
C PRO A 120 -4.26 2.53 12.91
N CYS A 121 -3.19 1.72 13.01
CA CYS A 121 -2.59 1.09 11.84
C CYS A 121 -3.56 0.18 11.11
N HIS A 122 -4.48 -0.49 11.81
CA HIS A 122 -5.48 -1.34 11.15
C HIS A 122 -6.35 -0.52 10.22
N TYR A 123 -6.78 0.65 10.67
CA TYR A 123 -7.60 1.55 9.85
C TYR A 123 -6.82 2.15 8.68
N ILE A 124 -5.59 2.57 8.96
CA ILE A 124 -4.72 3.22 7.95
C ILE A 124 -4.37 2.23 6.84
N VAL A 125 -3.93 1.04 7.22
CA VAL A 125 -3.56 -0.01 6.26
C VAL A 125 -4.76 -0.46 5.43
N GLU A 126 -5.92 -0.58 6.07
CA GLU A 126 -7.16 -0.87 5.36
C GLU A 126 -7.47 0.21 4.31
N GLY A 127 -7.34 1.48 4.70
CA GLY A 127 -7.57 2.60 3.79
C GLY A 127 -6.62 2.60 2.61
N ILE A 128 -5.34 2.33 2.86
CA ILE A 128 -4.33 2.24 1.79
C ILE A 128 -4.70 1.11 0.83
N ALA A 129 -5.11 -0.04 1.35
CA ALA A 129 -5.51 -1.17 0.53
C ALA A 129 -6.73 -0.85 -0.34
N LYS A 130 -7.72 -0.18 0.23
CA LYS A 130 -8.91 0.24 -0.53
C LYS A 130 -8.54 1.19 -1.66
N LYS A 131 -7.69 2.15 -1.38
CA LYS A 131 -7.27 3.13 -2.40
C LYS A 131 -6.41 2.47 -3.46
N LEU A 132 -5.51 1.57 -3.08
CA LEU A 132 -4.68 0.84 -4.03
C LEU A 132 -5.56 0.03 -4.98
N GLU A 133 -6.54 -0.69 -4.47
CA GLU A 133 -7.45 -1.46 -5.30
C GLU A 133 -8.19 -0.56 -6.29
N GLU A 134 -8.69 0.58 -5.83
CA GLU A 134 -9.37 1.56 -6.67
C GLU A 134 -8.46 2.05 -7.80
N ILE A 135 -7.24 2.44 -7.47
CA ILE A 135 -6.27 2.95 -8.44
C ILE A 135 -5.92 1.88 -9.49
N LEU A 136 -5.62 0.67 -9.03
CA LEU A 136 -5.21 -0.42 -9.91
C LEU A 136 -6.35 -0.99 -10.76
N SER A 137 -7.59 -0.75 -10.36
CA SER A 137 -8.76 -1.17 -11.15
C SER A 137 -9.08 -0.22 -12.29
N GLY A 138 -8.24 0.79 -12.51
CA GLY A 138 -8.48 1.81 -13.52
C GLY A 138 -9.40 2.91 -13.03
N GLY A 139 -9.47 3.09 -11.71
CA GLY A 139 -10.28 4.15 -11.11
C GLY A 139 -9.91 5.53 -11.67
N HIS A 140 -10.90 6.39 -11.80
CA HIS A 140 -10.72 7.69 -12.46
C HIS A 140 -9.94 8.70 -11.63
N GLY A 141 -9.67 8.39 -10.36
CA GLY A 141 -9.08 9.34 -9.44
C GLY A 141 -7.70 9.82 -9.82
N TYR A 142 -6.84 8.94 -10.33
CA TYR A 142 -5.46 9.32 -10.60
C TYR A 142 -5.28 10.04 -11.93
N SER A 143 -6.06 9.68 -12.94
CA SER A 143 -5.91 10.30 -14.26
C SER A 143 -6.34 11.76 -14.27
N GLN A 144 -7.26 12.15 -13.40
CA GLN A 144 -7.72 13.53 -13.30
C GLN A 144 -6.69 14.46 -12.64
N MET A 145 -5.86 13.92 -11.78
CA MET A 145 -4.82 14.71 -11.07
C MET A 145 -3.75 15.23 -12.01
N LEU A 146 -3.62 14.66 -13.17
CA LEU A 146 -2.55 14.98 -14.10
C LEU A 146 -2.98 15.86 -15.24
N VAL A 147 -4.28 15.96 -15.45
CA VAL A 147 -4.85 16.82 -16.47
C VAL A 147 -4.90 18.26 -15.96
N ASN A 148 -4.80 18.40 -14.67
CA ASN A 148 -4.82 19.72 -14.03
C ASN A 148 -3.42 20.11 -13.60
#